data_93a4f6df893e4df7b1f93fa8220d4a27
#
_entry.id   93a4f6df893e4df7b1f93fa8220d4a27
#
_cell.length_a   1.000
_cell.length_b   1.000
_cell.length_c   1.000
_cell.angle_alpha   90.00
_cell.angle_beta   90.00
_cell.angle_gamma   90.00
#
_symmetry.space_group_name_H-M   'P 1'
#
loop_
_entity.id
_entity.type
_entity.pdbx_description
1 polymer ?
#
loop_
_entity_poly.entity_id
_entity_poly.type
_entity_poly.pdbx_seq_one_letter_code
_entity_poly.pdbx_strand_id
1 'polypeptide(L)'
;RQMCIRDRFWLSMAGQFKEKKFVSITQGEIDLDNIKSDKKDPKNKDTKKDDVDKRFTNLIAHLKASLGQNVKDIRLTSKLTDSPACLVADKGDMDVAMENLMKQRDPNYQGAPRILEINPEHALVEKMNKLLSDKKHNNLVDDAGTLLFEQARMMEGKLPSDPTKFAKIMNNFLVKGVS
;
A
#
# COMPACT_ATOMS: atom_id res chain seq x y z
N ARG A 1 7.51 -4.68 21.41
CA ARG A 1 8.84 -5.35 21.41
C ARG A 1 9.21 -5.65 19.97
N GLN A 2 10.30 -5.09 19.47
CA GLN A 2 10.82 -5.48 18.17
C GLN A 2 11.29 -6.94 18.21
N MET A 3 10.75 -7.78 17.32
CA MET A 3 11.29 -9.12 17.15
C MET A 3 12.68 -9.04 16.50
N CYS A 4 13.63 -9.80 17.04
CA CYS A 4 14.97 -9.90 16.45
C CYS A 4 14.87 -10.43 15.01
N ILE A 5 15.72 -9.94 14.10
CA ILE A 5 15.80 -10.40 12.70
C ILE A 5 15.97 -11.93 12.62
N ARG A 6 16.67 -12.51 13.59
CA ARG A 6 16.89 -13.95 13.75
C ARG A 6 15.59 -14.72 13.96
N ASP A 7 14.66 -14.15 14.75
CA ASP A 7 13.37 -14.80 15.05
C ASP A 7 12.44 -14.76 13.84
N ARG A 8 12.52 -13.71 13.00
CA ARG A 8 11.75 -13.61 11.75
C ARG A 8 12.15 -14.70 10.76
N PHE A 9 13.43 -14.98 10.63
CA PHE A 9 13.93 -16.02 9.73
C PHE A 9 13.45 -17.40 10.20
N TRP A 10 13.49 -17.68 11.50
CA TRP A 10 13.01 -18.94 12.07
C TRP A 10 11.50 -19.13 11.88
N LEU A 11 10.70 -18.07 12.08
CA LEU A 11 9.25 -18.10 11.86
C LEU A 11 8.88 -18.41 10.40
N SER A 12 9.64 -17.90 9.43
CA SER A 12 9.40 -18.21 8.01
C SER A 12 9.71 -19.67 7.66
N MET A 13 10.63 -20.32 8.36
CA MET A 13 10.95 -21.74 8.19
C MET A 13 10.00 -22.66 8.96
N ALA A 14 9.50 -22.23 10.11
CA ALA A 14 8.64 -23.06 10.97
C ALA A 14 7.25 -23.32 10.37
N GLY A 15 6.78 -22.45 9.48
CA GLY A 15 5.52 -22.58 8.72
C GLY A 15 4.24 -22.66 9.55
N GLN A 16 4.29 -23.33 10.72
CA GLN A 16 3.14 -23.51 11.61
C GLN A 16 3.55 -23.72 13.07
N PHE A 17 2.66 -23.34 13.99
CA PHE A 17 2.79 -23.61 15.42
C PHE A 17 1.45 -24.05 16.01
N LYS A 18 1.41 -25.17 16.73
CA LYS A 18 0.18 -25.77 17.31
C LYS A 18 -0.95 -25.85 16.30
N GLU A 19 -0.70 -26.46 15.14
CA GLU A 19 -1.65 -26.62 14.02
C GLU A 19 -2.14 -25.33 13.36
N LYS A 20 -1.63 -24.17 13.76
CA LYS A 20 -1.94 -22.87 13.17
C LYS A 20 -0.80 -22.45 12.24
N LYS A 21 -1.16 -22.14 10.99
CA LYS A 21 -0.20 -21.62 10.00
C LYS A 21 0.18 -20.18 10.33
N PHE A 22 1.46 -19.86 10.21
CA PHE A 22 1.92 -18.47 10.20
C PHE A 22 1.56 -17.83 8.87
N VAL A 23 1.03 -16.63 8.91
CA VAL A 23 0.72 -15.82 7.73
C VAL A 23 1.44 -14.49 7.87
N SER A 24 2.16 -14.08 6.82
CA SER A 24 2.83 -12.79 6.80
C SER A 24 1.81 -11.66 6.62
N ILE A 25 1.87 -10.66 7.49
CA ILE A 25 1.00 -9.46 7.40
C ILE A 25 1.35 -8.60 6.18
N THR A 26 2.50 -8.82 5.55
CA THR A 26 2.92 -8.13 4.31
C THR A 26 2.38 -8.81 3.04
N GLN A 27 1.77 -10.00 3.17
CA GLN A 27 1.00 -10.64 2.11
C GLN A 27 -0.46 -10.16 2.18
N GLY A 28 -0.94 -9.58 1.10
CA GLY A 28 -2.13 -8.72 1.00
C GLY A 28 -3.47 -9.37 1.17
N GLU A 29 -3.77 -10.38 1.86
CA GLU A 29 -5.11 -10.86 2.22
C GLU A 29 -5.11 -11.61 3.56
N ILE A 30 -4.81 -10.87 4.62
CA ILE A 30 -5.17 -11.35 5.95
C ILE A 30 -6.58 -10.82 6.20
N ASP A 31 -7.54 -11.74 6.19
CA ASP A 31 -8.90 -11.47 6.61
C ASP A 31 -8.93 -11.29 8.14
N LEU A 32 -8.68 -10.06 8.57
CA LEU A 32 -8.73 -9.69 9.99
C LEU A 32 -10.16 -9.76 10.54
N ASP A 33 -11.16 -9.81 9.67
CA ASP A 33 -12.57 -9.91 10.07
C ASP A 33 -12.88 -11.29 10.67
N ASN A 34 -12.07 -12.30 10.41
CA ASN A 34 -12.17 -13.64 11.02
C ASN A 34 -11.42 -13.80 12.35
N ILE A 35 -10.64 -12.81 12.76
CA ILE A 35 -10.08 -12.79 14.11
C ILE A 35 -11.18 -12.22 15.01
N LYS A 36 -11.90 -13.11 15.71
CA LYS A 36 -12.93 -12.76 16.70
C LYS A 36 -12.36 -11.75 17.68
N SER A 37 -12.58 -10.48 17.43
CA SER A 37 -12.62 -9.47 18.49
C SER A 37 -14.00 -9.59 19.14
N ASP A 38 -14.03 -9.89 20.42
CA ASP A 38 -15.23 -10.08 21.23
C ASP A 38 -16.14 -8.85 21.38
N LYS A 39 -16.21 -7.94 20.42
CA LYS A 39 -17.14 -6.81 20.41
C LYS A 39 -17.28 -6.22 19.01
N LYS A 40 -18.34 -6.54 18.29
CA LYS A 40 -19.27 -5.69 17.53
C LYS A 40 -19.96 -6.44 16.39
N ASP A 41 -21.24 -6.15 16.22
CA ASP A 41 -22.22 -6.80 15.36
C ASP A 41 -21.78 -7.00 13.89
N PRO A 42 -21.98 -8.21 13.30
CA PRO A 42 -21.53 -8.54 11.95
C PRO A 42 -22.42 -8.00 10.81
N LYS A 43 -23.57 -7.36 11.10
CA LYS A 43 -24.57 -7.05 10.07
C LYS A 43 -24.43 -5.69 9.35
N ASN A 44 -23.38 -4.88 9.63
CA ASN A 44 -23.28 -3.51 9.09
C ASN A 44 -21.99 -3.24 8.29
N LYS A 45 -21.18 -4.26 7.95
CA LYS A 45 -19.87 -4.07 7.30
C LYS A 45 -19.90 -4.22 5.79
N ASP A 46 -20.75 -5.10 5.24
CA ASP A 46 -20.69 -5.40 3.80
C ASP A 46 -21.30 -4.28 2.94
N THR A 47 -22.40 -3.68 3.38
CA THR A 47 -23.03 -2.56 2.66
C THR A 47 -22.16 -1.29 2.65
N LYS A 48 -21.38 -1.05 3.71
CA LYS A 48 -20.47 0.11 3.75
C LYS A 48 -19.22 -0.06 2.87
N LYS A 49 -18.74 -1.29 2.69
CA LYS A 49 -17.59 -1.56 1.80
C LYS A 49 -17.96 -1.27 0.34
N ASP A 50 -19.08 -1.79 -0.13
CA ASP A 50 -19.54 -1.62 -1.51
C ASP A 50 -19.76 -0.15 -1.89
N ASP A 51 -20.31 0.66 -0.97
CA ASP A 51 -20.53 2.08 -1.20
C ASP A 51 -19.21 2.89 -1.20
N VAL A 52 -18.26 2.52 -0.34
CA VAL A 52 -16.92 3.13 -0.31
C VAL A 52 -16.15 2.76 -1.58
N ASP A 53 -16.17 1.51 -2.01
CA ASP A 53 -15.51 1.05 -3.23
C ASP A 53 -16.04 1.78 -4.46
N LYS A 54 -17.35 1.98 -4.57
CA LYS A 54 -17.97 2.76 -5.66
C LYS A 54 -17.50 4.22 -5.68
N ARG A 55 -17.38 4.86 -4.52
CA ARG A 55 -16.95 6.27 -4.42
C ARG A 55 -15.51 6.48 -4.90
N PHE A 56 -14.62 5.51 -4.70
CA PHE A 56 -13.21 5.61 -5.04
C PHE A 56 -12.84 4.91 -6.36
N THR A 57 -13.79 4.29 -7.05
CA THR A 57 -13.55 3.56 -8.31
C THR A 57 -12.83 4.43 -9.34
N ASN A 58 -13.26 5.69 -9.51
CA ASN A 58 -12.65 6.62 -10.46
C ASN A 58 -11.21 6.98 -10.07
N LEU A 59 -10.94 7.18 -8.76
CA LEU A 59 -9.60 7.47 -8.26
C LEU A 59 -8.66 6.27 -8.48
N ILE A 60 -9.13 5.06 -8.18
CA ILE A 60 -8.37 3.83 -8.39
C ILE A 60 -8.02 3.66 -9.87
N ALA A 61 -8.99 3.83 -10.76
CA ALA A 61 -8.78 3.72 -12.20
C ALA A 61 -7.78 4.77 -12.72
N HIS A 62 -7.89 6.02 -12.25
CA HIS A 62 -7.00 7.10 -12.61
C HIS A 62 -5.56 6.85 -12.13
N LEU A 63 -5.38 6.48 -10.86
CA LEU A 63 -4.07 6.16 -10.29
C LEU A 63 -3.44 4.94 -10.97
N LYS A 64 -4.25 3.93 -11.32
CA LYS A 64 -3.77 2.75 -12.04
C LYS A 64 -3.27 3.12 -13.43
N ALA A 65 -3.93 4.03 -14.12
CA ALA A 65 -3.48 4.56 -15.41
C ALA A 65 -2.20 5.39 -15.27
N SER A 66 -2.11 6.24 -14.24
CA SER A 66 -0.97 7.14 -13.99
C SER A 66 0.29 6.40 -13.52
N LEU A 67 0.16 5.44 -12.59
CA LEU A 67 1.28 4.65 -12.07
C LEU A 67 1.70 3.52 -13.02
N GLY A 68 0.81 3.07 -13.90
CA GLY A 68 1.09 2.10 -14.95
C GLY A 68 1.71 0.80 -14.43
N GLN A 69 2.86 0.42 -15.00
CA GLN A 69 3.55 -0.84 -14.67
C GLN A 69 4.29 -0.83 -13.32
N ASN A 70 4.35 0.32 -12.63
CA ASN A 70 5.02 0.40 -11.34
C ASN A 70 4.25 -0.34 -10.23
N VAL A 71 2.96 -0.52 -10.42
CA VAL A 71 2.08 -1.26 -9.49
C VAL A 71 1.39 -2.41 -10.22
N LYS A 72 1.21 -3.53 -9.52
CA LYS A 72 0.46 -4.68 -10.04
C LYS A 72 -1.04 -4.40 -10.04
N ASP A 73 -1.52 -3.81 -8.94
CA ASP A 73 -2.91 -3.43 -8.74
C ASP A 73 -3.01 -2.34 -7.67
N ILE A 74 -4.19 -1.69 -7.57
CA ILE A 74 -4.51 -0.72 -6.53
C ILE A 74 -5.81 -1.15 -5.87
N ARG A 75 -5.82 -1.22 -4.52
CA ARG A 75 -6.97 -1.67 -3.73
C ARG A 75 -7.21 -0.74 -2.55
N LEU A 76 -8.45 -0.67 -2.08
CA LEU A 76 -8.77 -0.02 -0.82
C LEU A 76 -8.52 -0.99 0.33
N THR A 77 -8.10 -0.43 1.47
CA THR A 77 -7.87 -1.19 2.69
C THR A 77 -8.35 -0.44 3.92
N SER A 78 -8.95 -1.15 4.85
CA SER A 78 -9.31 -0.64 6.19
C SER A 78 -8.27 -0.97 7.25
N LYS A 79 -7.13 -1.57 6.86
CA LYS A 79 -6.08 -2.01 7.78
C LYS A 79 -5.16 -0.88 8.24
N LEU A 80 -5.12 0.22 7.47
CA LEU A 80 -4.29 1.38 7.75
C LEU A 80 -5.05 2.36 8.65
N THR A 81 -4.39 2.86 9.70
CA THR A 81 -4.93 3.88 10.60
C THR A 81 -4.42 5.28 10.22
N ASP A 82 -3.12 5.47 10.26
CA ASP A 82 -2.49 6.78 10.08
C ASP A 82 -1.83 6.95 8.71
N SER A 83 -1.51 5.84 8.04
CA SER A 83 -0.83 5.89 6.74
C SER A 83 -1.85 5.98 5.60
N PRO A 84 -1.59 6.84 4.58
CA PRO A 84 -2.47 6.97 3.42
C PRO A 84 -2.42 5.78 2.47
N ALA A 85 -1.26 5.09 2.40
CA ALA A 85 -1.05 3.94 1.53
C ALA A 85 0.07 3.04 2.04
N CYS A 86 0.07 1.78 1.59
CA CYS A 86 1.18 0.85 1.77
C CYS A 86 1.31 -0.07 0.55
N LEU A 87 2.47 -0.71 0.41
CA LEU A 87 2.71 -1.74 -0.60
C LEU A 87 2.59 -3.12 0.04
N VAL A 88 1.93 -4.03 -0.67
CA VAL A 88 1.77 -5.42 -0.25
C VAL A 88 2.11 -6.38 -1.39
N ALA A 89 2.59 -7.57 -1.03
CA ALA A 89 2.78 -8.65 -2.01
C ALA A 89 1.42 -9.26 -2.37
N ASP A 90 1.28 -9.69 -3.62
CA ASP A 90 0.11 -10.47 -4.02
C ASP A 90 0.18 -11.91 -3.48
N LYS A 91 -0.94 -12.62 -3.52
CA LYS A 91 -0.98 -14.06 -3.21
C LYS A 91 -0.06 -14.81 -4.17
N GLY A 92 0.91 -15.54 -3.59
CA GLY A 92 1.88 -16.32 -4.37
C GLY A 92 3.13 -15.55 -4.80
N ASP A 93 3.18 -14.23 -4.64
CA ASP A 93 4.41 -13.46 -4.81
C ASP A 93 5.33 -13.64 -3.60
N MET A 94 6.63 -13.46 -3.81
CA MET A 94 7.60 -13.53 -2.73
C MET A 94 7.34 -12.43 -1.68
N ASP A 95 7.46 -12.80 -0.41
CA ASP A 95 7.45 -11.84 0.68
C ASP A 95 8.65 -10.87 0.57
N VAL A 96 8.49 -9.67 1.13
CA VAL A 96 9.52 -8.62 1.16
C VAL A 96 10.87 -9.13 1.67
N ALA A 97 10.85 -9.98 2.70
CA ALA A 97 12.07 -10.57 3.26
C ALA A 97 12.80 -11.47 2.25
N MET A 98 12.06 -12.30 1.52
CA MET A 98 12.63 -13.19 0.50
C MET A 98 13.12 -12.43 -0.72
N GLU A 99 12.39 -11.39 -1.13
CA GLU A 99 12.80 -10.48 -2.20
C GLU A 99 14.12 -9.77 -1.88
N ASN A 100 14.28 -9.29 -0.64
CA ASN A 100 15.51 -8.65 -0.19
C ASN A 100 16.69 -9.64 -0.18
N LEU A 101 16.46 -10.90 0.17
CA LEU A 101 17.47 -11.93 0.08
C LEU A 101 17.89 -12.21 -1.37
N MET A 102 16.94 -12.26 -2.30
CA MET A 102 17.22 -12.41 -3.73
C MET A 102 18.03 -11.24 -4.28
N LYS A 103 17.71 -10.00 -3.88
CA LYS A 103 18.49 -8.81 -4.26
C LYS A 103 19.93 -8.83 -3.75
N GLN A 104 20.17 -9.40 -2.58
CA GLN A 104 21.54 -9.59 -2.07
C GLN A 104 22.36 -10.58 -2.91
N ARG A 105 21.68 -11.58 -3.49
CA ARG A 105 22.34 -12.58 -4.37
C ARG A 105 22.49 -12.11 -5.80
N ASP A 106 21.49 -11.40 -6.31
CA ASP A 106 21.47 -10.86 -7.67
C ASP A 106 21.12 -9.36 -7.64
N PRO A 107 22.11 -8.47 -7.78
CA PRO A 107 21.91 -7.03 -7.81
C PRO A 107 20.98 -6.55 -8.94
N ASN A 108 20.82 -7.35 -10.01
CA ASN A 108 19.95 -7.02 -11.15
C ASN A 108 18.49 -7.45 -10.92
N TYR A 109 18.19 -8.15 -9.83
CA TYR A 109 16.84 -8.57 -9.52
C TYR A 109 15.97 -7.36 -9.17
N GLN A 110 15.02 -7.03 -10.03
CA GLN A 110 14.17 -5.84 -9.86
C GLN A 110 12.97 -6.08 -8.92
N GLY A 111 12.65 -7.32 -8.60
CA GLY A 111 11.47 -7.69 -7.82
C GLY A 111 10.18 -7.65 -8.63
N ALA A 112 9.12 -8.20 -8.06
CA ALA A 112 7.79 -8.15 -8.66
C ALA A 112 7.08 -6.82 -8.33
N PRO A 113 6.25 -6.28 -9.26
CA PRO A 113 5.40 -5.13 -8.96
C PRO A 113 4.45 -5.48 -7.81
N ARG A 114 4.27 -4.54 -6.88
CA ARG A 114 3.46 -4.69 -5.68
C ARG A 114 2.04 -4.17 -5.90
N ILE A 115 1.13 -4.59 -5.03
CA ILE A 115 -0.20 -4.00 -4.92
C ILE A 115 -0.10 -2.77 -4.01
N LEU A 116 -0.65 -1.63 -4.44
CA LEU A 116 -0.77 -0.43 -3.62
C LEU A 116 -2.13 -0.48 -2.89
N GLU A 117 -2.09 -0.67 -1.58
CA GLU A 117 -3.27 -0.54 -0.73
C GLU A 117 -3.41 0.90 -0.25
N ILE A 118 -4.60 1.49 -0.43
CA ILE A 118 -4.92 2.87 -0.13
C ILE A 118 -5.97 2.93 0.98
N ASN A 119 -5.76 3.82 1.94
CA ASN A 119 -6.69 4.07 3.03
C ASN A 119 -7.76 5.11 2.61
N PRO A 120 -9.04 4.71 2.40
CA PRO A 120 -10.09 5.63 1.97
C PRO A 120 -10.46 6.66 3.06
N GLU A 121 -10.19 6.38 4.33
CA GLU A 121 -10.50 7.29 5.44
C GLU A 121 -9.42 8.35 5.67
N HIS A 122 -8.28 8.25 4.98
CA HIS A 122 -7.20 9.22 5.12
C HIS A 122 -7.53 10.53 4.39
N ALA A 123 -7.35 11.67 5.08
CA ALA A 123 -7.71 13.00 4.59
C ALA A 123 -7.09 13.35 3.22
N LEU A 124 -5.87 12.88 2.94
CA LEU A 124 -5.21 13.09 1.65
C LEU A 124 -5.94 12.35 0.53
N VAL A 125 -6.32 11.09 0.76
CA VAL A 125 -7.01 10.25 -0.24
C VAL A 125 -8.40 10.79 -0.53
N GLU A 126 -9.11 11.25 0.49
CA GLU A 126 -10.40 11.94 0.29
C GLU A 126 -10.26 13.23 -0.54
N LYS A 127 -9.22 14.04 -0.25
CA LYS A 127 -8.94 15.26 -1.04
C LYS A 127 -8.62 14.93 -2.50
N MET A 128 -7.80 13.91 -2.74
CA MET A 128 -7.49 13.45 -4.11
C MET A 128 -8.76 13.03 -4.87
N ASN A 129 -9.65 12.28 -4.21
CA ASN A 129 -10.91 11.85 -4.81
C ASN A 129 -11.84 13.03 -5.15
N LYS A 130 -11.88 14.05 -4.29
CA LYS A 130 -12.64 15.29 -4.57
C LYS A 130 -12.02 16.08 -5.73
N LEU A 131 -10.70 16.22 -5.77
CA LEU A 131 -10.00 16.96 -6.83
C LEU A 131 -10.15 16.29 -8.21
N LEU A 132 -10.26 14.97 -8.26
CA LEU A 132 -10.47 14.24 -9.51
C LEU A 132 -11.81 14.59 -10.20
N SER A 133 -12.79 15.08 -9.45
CA SER A 133 -14.05 15.55 -10.02
C SER A 133 -13.88 16.78 -10.92
N ASP A 134 -12.79 17.54 -10.75
CA ASP A 134 -12.42 18.68 -11.60
C ASP A 134 -11.19 18.32 -12.45
N LYS A 135 -11.40 18.15 -13.76
CA LYS A 135 -10.37 17.78 -14.74
C LYS A 135 -9.14 18.70 -14.73
N LYS A 136 -9.26 19.93 -14.23
CA LYS A 136 -8.14 20.87 -14.11
C LYS A 136 -7.08 20.42 -13.13
N HIS A 137 -7.41 19.52 -12.21
CA HIS A 137 -6.53 19.07 -11.13
C HIS A 137 -5.95 17.68 -11.37
N ASN A 138 -6.16 17.05 -12.53
CA ASN A 138 -5.66 15.70 -12.81
C ASN A 138 -4.14 15.60 -12.60
N ASN A 139 -3.35 16.56 -13.10
CA ASN A 139 -1.90 16.56 -12.89
C ASN A 139 -1.50 16.60 -11.41
N LEU A 140 -2.28 17.29 -10.58
CA LEU A 140 -2.04 17.36 -9.14
C LEU A 140 -2.33 16.01 -8.47
N VAL A 141 -3.37 15.32 -8.95
CA VAL A 141 -3.71 13.95 -8.47
C VAL A 141 -2.65 12.95 -8.92
N ASP A 142 -2.11 13.07 -10.14
CA ASP A 142 -1.02 12.24 -10.64
C ASP A 142 0.26 12.41 -9.82
N ASP A 143 0.63 13.66 -9.54
CA ASP A 143 1.78 14.01 -8.70
C ASP A 143 1.59 13.46 -7.28
N ALA A 144 0.41 13.63 -6.68
CA ALA A 144 0.09 13.09 -5.37
C ALA A 144 0.14 11.55 -5.35
N GLY A 145 -0.39 10.89 -6.38
CA GLY A 145 -0.32 9.44 -6.54
C GLY A 145 1.12 8.93 -6.64
N THR A 146 1.96 9.65 -7.40
CA THR A 146 3.39 9.34 -7.50
C THR A 146 4.08 9.46 -6.14
N LEU A 147 3.82 10.54 -5.39
CA LEU A 147 4.38 10.72 -4.04
C LEU A 147 3.92 9.63 -3.07
N LEU A 148 2.65 9.25 -3.08
CA LEU A 148 2.10 8.17 -2.25
C LEU A 148 2.80 6.83 -2.54
N PHE A 149 2.98 6.51 -3.81
CA PHE A 149 3.67 5.30 -4.23
C PHE A 149 5.13 5.29 -3.79
N GLU A 150 5.86 6.38 -4.04
CA GLU A 150 7.28 6.45 -3.66
C GLU A 150 7.45 6.49 -2.13
N GLN A 151 6.53 7.14 -1.39
CA GLN A 151 6.51 7.09 0.07
C GLN A 151 6.31 5.66 0.59
N ALA A 152 5.38 4.91 0.01
CA ALA A 152 5.16 3.52 0.37
C ALA A 152 6.40 2.64 0.08
N ARG A 153 7.13 2.92 -1.02
CA ARG A 153 8.42 2.27 -1.32
C ARG A 153 9.51 2.58 -0.29
N MET A 154 9.59 3.84 0.13
CA MET A 154 10.56 4.24 1.17
C MET A 154 10.26 3.56 2.51
N MET A 155 9.00 3.33 2.84
CA MET A 155 8.62 2.57 4.04
C MET A 155 9.04 1.10 3.97
N GLU A 156 9.18 0.53 2.76
CA GLU A 156 9.80 -0.79 2.54
C GLU A 156 11.35 -0.77 2.58
N GLY A 157 11.96 0.39 2.79
CA GLY A 157 13.42 0.55 2.77
C GLY A 157 14.02 0.69 1.37
N LYS A 158 13.19 0.97 0.35
CA LYS A 158 13.64 1.20 -1.04
C LYS A 158 13.81 2.69 -1.30
N LEU A 159 14.77 3.05 -2.12
CA LEU A 159 14.90 4.42 -2.60
C LEU A 159 13.79 4.75 -3.62
N PRO A 160 13.42 6.04 -3.79
CA PRO A 160 12.54 6.45 -4.88
C PRO A 160 13.09 5.99 -6.24
N SER A 161 12.17 5.64 -7.16
CA SER A 161 12.54 5.20 -8.52
C SER A 161 13.30 6.27 -9.28
N ASP A 162 12.81 7.51 -9.15
CA ASP A 162 13.43 8.72 -9.68
C ASP A 162 13.50 9.76 -8.54
N PRO A 163 14.66 9.84 -7.83
CA PRO A 163 14.83 10.78 -6.73
C PRO A 163 14.69 12.24 -7.15
N THR A 164 15.09 12.58 -8.38
CA THR A 164 15.01 13.95 -8.91
C THR A 164 13.57 14.36 -9.13
N LYS A 165 12.79 13.51 -9.78
CA LYS A 165 11.34 13.72 -9.98
C LYS A 165 10.60 13.80 -8.65
N PHE A 166 10.91 12.88 -7.72
CA PHE A 166 10.33 12.87 -6.38
C PHE A 166 10.58 14.20 -5.65
N ALA A 167 11.83 14.67 -5.61
CA ALA A 167 12.19 15.94 -4.96
C ALA A 167 11.48 17.14 -5.62
N LYS A 168 11.39 17.18 -6.95
CA LYS A 168 10.70 18.24 -7.68
C LYS A 168 9.22 18.30 -7.34
N ILE A 169 8.53 17.16 -7.35
CA ILE A 169 7.10 17.09 -7.00
C ILE A 169 6.90 17.51 -5.55
N MET A 170 7.72 16.98 -4.62
CA MET A 170 7.66 17.33 -3.20
C MET A 170 7.81 18.84 -3.01
N ASN A 171 8.81 19.48 -3.63
CA ASN A 171 9.02 20.92 -3.55
C ASN A 171 7.80 21.71 -4.07
N ASN A 172 7.18 21.27 -5.16
CA ASN A 172 5.96 21.91 -5.68
C ASN A 172 4.80 21.88 -4.66
N PHE A 173 4.65 20.76 -3.93
CA PHE A 173 3.63 20.66 -2.88
C PHE A 173 3.99 21.53 -1.67
N LEU A 174 5.26 21.57 -1.25
CA LEU A 174 5.70 22.39 -0.14
C LEU A 174 5.47 23.87 -0.41
N VAL A 175 5.84 24.37 -1.60
CA VAL A 175 5.59 25.77 -1.98
C VAL A 175 4.09 26.12 -1.88
N LYS A 176 3.20 25.25 -2.35
CA LYS A 176 1.74 25.46 -2.26
C LYS A 176 1.20 25.35 -0.83
N GLY A 177 1.89 24.60 0.04
CA GLY A 177 1.48 24.42 1.43
C GLY A 177 1.95 25.51 2.39
N VAL A 178 2.98 26.26 1.99
CA VAL A 178 3.56 27.37 2.78
C VAL A 178 2.98 28.73 2.34
N SER A 179 2.27 28.77 1.20
CA SER A 179 1.56 29.97 0.73
C SER A 179 0.21 30.07 1.42
#